data_f000104b9c6ac7a25a8780427fc7019c
#
_entry.id   f000104b9c6ac7a25a8780427fc7019c
#
_cell.length_a   1.000
_cell.length_b   1.000
_cell.length_c   1.000
_cell.angle_alpha   90.00
_cell.angle_beta   90.00
_cell.angle_gamma   90.00
#
_symmetry.space_group_name_H-M   'P 1'
#
loop_
_entity.id
_entity.type
_entity.pdbx_description
1 polymer ?
#
loop_
_entity_poly.entity_id
_entity_poly.type
_entity_poly.pdbx_seq_one_letter_code
_entity_poly.pdbx_strand_id
1 'polypeptide(L)'
;MSRVNAVRIHRNGGPEELRHEEIEIGDPGPGEARVQHTAIGLNFTDIHHRTGRYPLPQFPHVIGMEAAGVVEAVGAGVSEVRPGDRVAYASDRPRAYSQATVMPITRLVKLPDFIDDETAAAVILKGLTAQYLIRAAHPVSAGETILIQAAAGGVGLIMCQWARHLGARRAHRDLEARRTVGSSILLP
;
A
#
# COMPACT_ATOMS: atom_id res chain seq x y z
N MET A 1 -23.49 5.41 -13.40
CA MET A 1 -22.31 6.28 -13.23
C MET A 1 -22.51 7.11 -11.97
N SER A 2 -21.55 7.11 -11.07
CA SER A 2 -21.60 7.86 -9.81
C SER A 2 -20.58 9.00 -9.85
N ARG A 3 -20.90 10.14 -9.22
CA ARG A 3 -19.94 11.25 -9.04
C ARG A 3 -19.32 11.17 -7.68
N VAL A 4 -18.03 11.37 -7.61
CA VAL A 4 -17.23 11.29 -6.37
C VAL A 4 -16.19 12.40 -6.36
N ASN A 5 -15.84 12.87 -5.18
CA ASN A 5 -14.71 13.78 -5.03
C ASN A 5 -13.38 13.01 -5.09
N ALA A 6 -12.40 13.60 -5.75
CA ALA A 6 -11.05 13.06 -5.86
C ALA A 6 -10.00 14.18 -5.85
N VAL A 7 -8.78 13.81 -5.44
CA VAL A 7 -7.61 14.66 -5.63
C VAL A 7 -6.84 14.14 -6.83
N ARG A 8 -6.69 14.98 -7.86
CA ARG A 8 -5.95 14.62 -9.07
C ARG A 8 -4.97 15.70 -9.49
N ILE A 9 -4.09 15.35 -10.40
CA ILE A 9 -3.15 16.27 -11.02
C ILE A 9 -3.40 16.35 -12.52
N HIS A 10 -3.18 17.56 -13.09
CA HIS A 10 -3.33 17.82 -14.53
C HIS A 10 -1.98 17.84 -15.27
N ARG A 11 -0.89 17.90 -14.50
CA ARG A 11 0.51 17.82 -14.96
C ARG A 11 1.40 17.45 -13.78
N ASN A 12 2.62 17.08 -14.06
CA ASN A 12 3.62 16.90 -13.01
C ASN A 12 4.03 18.24 -12.40
N GLY A 13 4.35 18.25 -11.09
CA GLY A 13 4.77 19.45 -10.39
C GLY A 13 4.84 19.30 -8.89
N GLY A 14 4.81 20.44 -8.19
CA GLY A 14 4.80 20.54 -6.75
C GLY A 14 3.42 20.24 -6.13
N PRO A 15 3.26 20.40 -4.80
CA PRO A 15 1.98 20.17 -4.10
C PRO A 15 0.82 21.01 -4.63
N GLU A 16 1.10 22.15 -5.23
CA GLU A 16 0.12 23.07 -5.85
C GLU A 16 -0.64 22.46 -7.04
N GLU A 17 -0.13 21.37 -7.61
CA GLU A 17 -0.81 20.65 -8.70
C GLU A 17 -1.91 19.71 -8.19
N LEU A 18 -2.00 19.47 -6.89
CA LEU A 18 -3.07 18.67 -6.28
C LEU A 18 -4.39 19.46 -6.32
N ARG A 19 -5.35 18.99 -7.10
CA ARG A 19 -6.66 19.62 -7.27
C ARG A 19 -7.77 18.73 -6.76
N HIS A 20 -8.58 19.27 -5.87
CA HIS A 20 -9.80 18.60 -5.40
C HIS A 20 -10.92 18.87 -6.39
N GLU A 21 -11.43 17.83 -7.03
CA GLU A 21 -12.40 17.91 -8.11
C GLU A 21 -13.42 16.77 -8.03
N GLU A 22 -14.61 17.03 -8.54
CA GLU A 22 -15.61 15.98 -8.77
C GLU A 22 -15.27 15.22 -10.06
N ILE A 23 -15.30 13.91 -10.00
CA ILE A 23 -15.05 13.02 -11.14
C ILE A 23 -16.20 12.02 -11.30
N GLU A 24 -16.38 11.50 -12.51
CA GLU A 24 -17.29 10.39 -12.75
C GLU A 24 -16.54 9.06 -12.65
N ILE A 25 -17.14 8.10 -11.94
CA ILE A 25 -16.69 6.70 -11.91
C ILE A 25 -17.80 5.82 -12.51
N GLY A 26 -17.36 4.82 -13.29
CA GLY A 26 -18.27 3.85 -13.91
C GLY A 26 -18.83 2.84 -12.90
N ASP A 27 -19.74 2.02 -13.37
CA ASP A 27 -20.16 0.82 -12.66
C ASP A 27 -19.09 -0.28 -12.83
N PRO A 28 -18.93 -1.20 -11.86
CA PRO A 28 -17.95 -2.28 -11.96
C PRO A 28 -18.30 -3.21 -13.12
N GLY A 29 -17.30 -3.46 -13.97
CA GLY A 29 -17.37 -4.47 -15.03
C GLY A 29 -17.22 -5.90 -14.50
N PRO A 30 -17.28 -6.91 -15.39
CA PRO A 30 -17.05 -8.30 -14.98
C PRO A 30 -15.71 -8.48 -14.26
N GLY A 31 -15.72 -9.14 -13.09
CA GLY A 31 -14.53 -9.34 -12.26
C GLY A 31 -14.03 -8.11 -11.50
N GLU A 32 -14.79 -7.02 -11.48
CA GLU A 32 -14.47 -5.79 -10.76
C GLU A 32 -15.41 -5.54 -9.59
N ALA A 33 -14.97 -4.71 -8.67
CA ALA A 33 -15.78 -4.17 -7.59
C ALA A 33 -15.59 -2.65 -7.48
N ARG A 34 -16.64 -1.95 -7.06
CA ARG A 34 -16.57 -0.56 -6.62
C ARG A 34 -16.38 -0.52 -5.11
N VAL A 35 -15.33 0.13 -4.65
CA VAL A 35 -14.99 0.27 -3.25
C VAL A 35 -15.16 1.73 -2.85
N GLN A 36 -16.01 1.98 -1.84
CA GLN A 36 -16.13 3.26 -1.15
C GLN A 36 -15.02 3.35 -0.11
N HIS A 37 -14.13 4.32 -0.23
CA HIS A 37 -13.01 4.47 0.69
C HIS A 37 -13.46 5.05 2.04
N THR A 38 -12.98 4.47 3.11
CA THR A 38 -13.12 4.95 4.50
C THR A 38 -11.80 5.49 5.03
N ALA A 39 -10.66 4.98 4.53
CA ALA A 39 -9.33 5.44 4.86
C ALA A 39 -8.40 5.31 3.64
N ILE A 40 -7.52 6.29 3.47
CA ILE A 40 -6.56 6.35 2.35
C ILE A 40 -5.17 6.51 2.91
N GLY A 41 -4.25 5.62 2.52
CA GLY A 41 -2.85 5.69 2.91
C GLY A 41 -2.06 6.67 2.04
N LEU A 42 -1.11 7.36 2.67
CA LEU A 42 -0.19 8.30 2.03
C LEU A 42 1.19 7.68 1.92
N ASN A 43 1.80 7.75 0.75
CA ASN A 43 3.09 7.14 0.48
C ASN A 43 4.06 8.07 -0.25
N PHE A 44 5.35 7.83 -0.06
CA PHE A 44 6.38 8.57 -0.80
C PHE A 44 6.29 8.33 -2.32
N THR A 45 5.78 7.18 -2.73
CA THR A 45 5.48 6.83 -4.12
C THR A 45 4.49 7.80 -4.77
N ASP A 46 3.52 8.33 -4.01
CA ASP A 46 2.54 9.29 -4.51
C ASP A 46 3.21 10.62 -4.90
N ILE A 47 4.25 11.01 -4.15
CA ILE A 47 5.10 12.16 -4.51
C ILE A 47 5.84 11.87 -5.82
N HIS A 48 6.34 10.65 -6.02
CA HIS A 48 7.01 10.27 -7.27
C HIS A 48 6.07 10.31 -8.47
N HIS A 49 4.82 9.89 -8.33
CA HIS A 49 3.81 10.03 -9.38
C HIS A 49 3.51 11.51 -9.66
N ARG A 50 3.29 12.31 -8.62
CA ARG A 50 3.02 13.74 -8.77
C ARG A 50 4.16 14.49 -9.45
N THR A 51 5.41 14.20 -9.09
CA THR A 51 6.60 14.88 -9.64
C THR A 51 7.06 14.33 -10.99
N GLY A 52 6.44 13.24 -11.49
CA GLY A 52 6.80 12.62 -12.76
C GLY A 52 8.01 11.69 -12.72
N ARG A 53 8.57 11.42 -11.54
CA ARG A 53 9.62 10.41 -11.40
C ARG A 53 9.11 9.01 -11.76
N TYR A 54 7.84 8.73 -11.41
CA TYR A 54 7.11 7.57 -11.89
C TYR A 54 6.03 8.05 -12.84
N PRO A 55 6.10 7.65 -14.13
CA PRO A 55 5.19 8.15 -15.14
C PRO A 55 3.76 7.71 -14.89
N LEU A 56 2.84 8.61 -15.17
CA LEU A 56 1.40 8.32 -15.23
C LEU A 56 0.99 8.13 -16.69
N PRO A 57 -0.03 7.29 -16.97
CA PRO A 57 -0.39 6.98 -18.35
C PRO A 57 -1.02 8.17 -19.09
N GLN A 58 -1.65 9.07 -18.36
CA GLN A 58 -2.35 10.24 -18.92
C GLN A 58 -2.65 11.29 -17.85
N PHE A 59 -3.01 12.49 -18.26
CA PHE A 59 -3.56 13.56 -17.41
C PHE A 59 -4.96 13.97 -17.91
N PRO A 60 -5.83 14.43 -17.02
CA PRO A 60 -5.70 14.46 -15.57
C PRO A 60 -5.74 13.05 -14.95
N HIS A 61 -5.03 12.84 -13.83
CA HIS A 61 -4.95 11.54 -13.17
C HIS A 61 -5.14 11.65 -11.65
N VAL A 62 -5.92 10.72 -11.09
CA VAL A 62 -6.07 10.55 -9.63
C VAL A 62 -4.87 9.75 -9.14
N ILE A 63 -4.15 10.25 -8.15
CA ILE A 63 -3.00 9.55 -7.56
C ILE A 63 -3.41 8.77 -6.29
N GLY A 64 -2.43 8.21 -5.58
CA GLY A 64 -2.64 7.39 -4.39
C GLY A 64 -2.62 5.89 -4.69
N MET A 65 -1.92 5.13 -3.85
CA MET A 65 -1.59 3.72 -4.11
C MET A 65 -2.31 2.73 -3.21
N GLU A 66 -2.81 3.15 -2.05
CA GLU A 66 -3.44 2.27 -1.07
C GLU A 66 -4.66 2.91 -0.41
N ALA A 67 -5.64 2.10 -0.10
CA ALA A 67 -6.80 2.48 0.70
C ALA A 67 -7.45 1.27 1.36
N ALA A 68 -8.29 1.55 2.33
CA ALA A 68 -9.28 0.63 2.87
C ALA A 68 -10.69 1.22 2.70
N GLY A 69 -11.69 0.35 2.67
CA GLY A 69 -13.06 0.78 2.51
C GLY A 69 -14.03 -0.38 2.44
N VAL A 70 -15.23 -0.07 1.99
CA VAL A 70 -16.34 -1.03 1.90
C VAL A 70 -16.69 -1.26 0.44
N VAL A 71 -16.89 -2.51 0.07
CA VAL A 71 -17.42 -2.88 -1.25
C VAL A 71 -18.83 -2.34 -1.37
N GLU A 72 -19.07 -1.46 -2.34
CA GLU A 72 -20.39 -0.84 -2.60
C GLU A 72 -21.18 -1.63 -3.64
N ALA A 73 -20.49 -2.10 -4.70
CA ALA A 73 -21.08 -2.86 -5.79
C ALA A 73 -20.06 -3.81 -6.39
N VAL A 74 -20.55 -4.87 -7.01
CA VAL A 74 -19.72 -5.87 -7.72
C VAL A 74 -20.23 -6.07 -9.13
N GLY A 75 -19.31 -6.36 -10.04
CA GLY A 75 -19.61 -6.69 -11.42
C GLY A 75 -20.04 -8.16 -11.60
N ALA A 76 -20.41 -8.50 -12.82
CA ALA A 76 -20.81 -9.86 -13.14
C ALA A 76 -19.70 -10.87 -12.88
N GLY A 77 -20.06 -12.06 -12.37
CA GLY A 77 -19.14 -13.16 -12.11
C GLY A 77 -18.30 -13.02 -10.84
N VAL A 78 -18.50 -11.99 -10.03
CA VAL A 78 -17.80 -11.82 -8.75
C VAL A 78 -18.51 -12.58 -7.65
N SER A 79 -17.79 -13.44 -6.96
CA SER A 79 -18.26 -14.26 -5.83
C SER A 79 -17.40 -14.13 -4.57
N GLU A 80 -16.15 -13.66 -4.71
CA GLU A 80 -15.15 -13.61 -3.64
C GLU A 80 -15.41 -12.46 -2.65
N VAL A 81 -16.03 -11.39 -3.14
CA VAL A 81 -16.45 -10.24 -2.33
C VAL A 81 -17.89 -9.88 -2.64
N ARG A 82 -18.57 -9.24 -1.69
CA ARG A 82 -19.96 -8.78 -1.83
C ARG A 82 -20.13 -7.39 -1.25
N PRO A 83 -21.17 -6.65 -1.65
CA PRO A 83 -21.51 -5.38 -1.01
C PRO A 83 -21.58 -5.51 0.51
N GLY A 84 -20.94 -4.56 1.23
CA GLY A 84 -20.79 -4.56 2.67
C GLY A 84 -19.49 -5.20 3.18
N ASP A 85 -18.75 -5.95 2.38
CA ASP A 85 -17.45 -6.49 2.79
C ASP A 85 -16.43 -5.36 2.98
N ARG A 86 -15.72 -5.37 4.10
CA ARG A 86 -14.58 -4.49 4.36
C ARG A 86 -13.33 -5.04 3.67
N VAL A 87 -12.66 -4.17 2.92
CA VAL A 87 -11.50 -4.54 2.11
C VAL A 87 -10.40 -3.49 2.19
N ALA A 88 -9.16 -3.92 1.96
CA ALA A 88 -8.06 -3.02 1.69
C ALA A 88 -7.34 -3.44 0.41
N TYR A 89 -6.57 -2.53 -0.17
CA TYR A 89 -5.78 -2.81 -1.35
C TYR A 89 -4.51 -1.96 -1.42
N ALA A 90 -3.52 -2.49 -2.12
CA ALA A 90 -2.43 -1.72 -2.70
C ALA A 90 -2.42 -1.98 -4.21
N SER A 91 -2.32 -0.93 -5.01
CA SER A 91 -2.47 -1.00 -6.47
C SER A 91 -1.24 -0.47 -7.18
N ASP A 92 -0.90 -1.09 -8.30
CA ASP A 92 0.07 -0.59 -9.29
C ASP A 92 -0.51 0.53 -10.19
N ARG A 93 -1.81 0.78 -10.07
CA ARG A 93 -2.52 1.86 -10.77
C ARG A 93 -3.01 2.88 -9.76
N PRO A 94 -2.36 4.06 -9.65
CA PRO A 94 -2.75 5.08 -8.69
C PRO A 94 -4.18 5.55 -8.92
N ARG A 95 -5.03 5.46 -7.89
CA ARG A 95 -6.44 5.93 -7.90
C ARG A 95 -7.03 6.12 -6.51
N ALA A 96 -6.21 5.94 -5.46
CA ALA A 96 -6.74 5.90 -4.10
C ALA A 96 -7.22 7.27 -3.59
N TYR A 97 -6.70 8.39 -4.10
CA TYR A 97 -7.10 9.72 -3.64
C TYR A 97 -8.46 10.14 -4.21
N SER A 98 -9.46 9.32 -3.97
CA SER A 98 -10.87 9.53 -4.33
C SER A 98 -11.78 8.94 -3.26
N GLN A 99 -13.04 9.37 -3.24
CA GLN A 99 -14.03 8.79 -2.32
C GLN A 99 -14.36 7.34 -2.68
N ALA A 100 -14.28 6.97 -3.96
CA ALA A 100 -14.47 5.59 -4.40
C ALA A 100 -13.66 5.29 -5.66
N THR A 101 -13.42 4.01 -5.90
CA THR A 101 -12.75 3.52 -7.12
C THR A 101 -13.36 2.21 -7.59
N VAL A 102 -13.26 1.96 -8.90
CA VAL A 102 -13.58 0.65 -9.51
C VAL A 102 -12.26 -0.06 -9.82
N MET A 103 -12.14 -1.32 -9.42
CA MET A 103 -10.91 -2.08 -9.60
C MET A 103 -11.17 -3.60 -9.67
N PRO A 104 -10.22 -4.36 -10.25
CA PRO A 104 -10.30 -5.81 -10.25
C PRO A 104 -10.30 -6.38 -8.82
N ILE A 105 -11.17 -7.36 -8.55
CA ILE A 105 -11.28 -8.01 -7.24
C ILE A 105 -9.99 -8.72 -6.82
N THR A 106 -9.16 -9.13 -7.76
CA THR A 106 -7.86 -9.76 -7.50
C THR A 106 -6.87 -8.87 -6.73
N ARG A 107 -7.17 -7.57 -6.62
CA ARG A 107 -6.38 -6.61 -5.84
C ARG A 107 -6.93 -6.37 -4.44
N LEU A 108 -8.12 -6.86 -4.15
CA LEU A 108 -8.79 -6.65 -2.88
C LEU A 108 -8.41 -7.73 -1.87
N VAL A 109 -8.15 -7.29 -0.65
CA VAL A 109 -7.91 -8.16 0.51
C VAL A 109 -9.05 -7.91 1.50
N LYS A 110 -9.81 -8.95 1.84
CA LYS A 110 -10.84 -8.83 2.88
C LYS A 110 -10.21 -8.58 4.23
N LEU A 111 -10.74 -7.62 4.96
CA LEU A 111 -10.25 -7.27 6.29
C LEU A 111 -10.92 -8.16 7.34
N PRO A 112 -10.15 -8.71 8.29
CA PRO A 112 -10.71 -9.32 9.47
C PRO A 112 -11.30 -8.25 10.40
N ASP A 113 -12.29 -8.63 11.21
CA ASP A 113 -13.04 -7.70 12.07
C ASP A 113 -12.17 -6.94 13.08
N PHE A 114 -11.06 -7.53 13.52
CA PHE A 114 -10.14 -6.95 14.50
C PHE A 114 -9.15 -5.93 13.92
N ILE A 115 -9.14 -5.71 12.60
CA ILE A 115 -8.34 -4.66 11.96
C ILE A 115 -9.28 -3.56 11.49
N ASP A 116 -9.07 -2.34 11.98
CA ASP A 116 -9.80 -1.17 11.51
C ASP A 116 -9.28 -0.69 10.14
N ASP A 117 -10.08 0.13 9.47
CA ASP A 117 -9.79 0.60 8.11
C ASP A 117 -8.59 1.55 8.08
N GLU A 118 -8.40 2.36 9.12
CA GLU A 118 -7.27 3.28 9.21
C GLU A 118 -5.94 2.53 9.32
N THR A 119 -5.91 1.52 10.21
CA THR A 119 -4.76 0.61 10.33
C THR A 119 -4.49 -0.11 9.01
N ALA A 120 -5.53 -0.65 8.38
CA ALA A 120 -5.38 -1.35 7.10
C ALA A 120 -4.83 -0.42 6.01
N ALA A 121 -5.39 0.78 5.85
CA ALA A 121 -4.92 1.76 4.86
C ALA A 121 -3.49 2.26 5.14
N ALA A 122 -3.09 2.32 6.42
CA ALA A 122 -1.74 2.74 6.79
C ALA A 122 -0.65 1.70 6.49
N VAL A 123 -1.02 0.40 6.40
CA VAL A 123 -0.02 -0.68 6.37
C VAL A 123 -0.09 -1.59 5.14
N ILE A 124 -1.16 -1.60 4.35
CA ILE A 124 -1.33 -2.61 3.31
C ILE A 124 -0.21 -2.60 2.27
N LEU A 125 0.15 -1.45 1.70
CA LEU A 125 1.24 -1.33 0.72
C LEU A 125 2.59 -1.65 1.36
N LYS A 126 2.83 -1.10 2.55
CA LYS A 126 4.08 -1.27 3.30
C LYS A 126 4.25 -2.71 3.77
N GLY A 127 3.16 -3.32 4.24
CA GLY A 127 3.12 -4.70 4.70
C GLY A 127 3.35 -5.71 3.57
N LEU A 128 2.70 -5.53 2.42
CA LEU A 128 2.94 -6.36 1.24
C LEU A 128 4.39 -6.24 0.75
N THR A 129 4.95 -5.02 0.77
CA THR A 129 6.35 -4.80 0.41
C THR A 129 7.28 -5.49 1.40
N ALA A 130 7.05 -5.35 2.71
CA ALA A 130 7.84 -6.02 3.74
C ALA A 130 7.75 -7.55 3.59
N GLN A 131 6.55 -8.09 3.40
CA GLN A 131 6.31 -9.52 3.17
C GLN A 131 7.12 -10.03 1.98
N TYR A 132 7.02 -9.35 0.84
CA TYR A 132 7.77 -9.70 -0.36
C TYR A 132 9.27 -9.75 -0.09
N LEU A 133 9.81 -8.71 0.56
CA LEU A 133 11.26 -8.60 0.80
C LEU A 133 11.80 -9.69 1.72
N ILE A 134 11.09 -10.02 2.81
CA ILE A 134 11.59 -10.94 3.84
C ILE A 134 11.10 -12.38 3.69
N ARG A 135 10.18 -12.65 2.75
CA ARG A 135 9.63 -13.99 2.52
C ARG A 135 9.84 -14.53 1.12
N ALA A 136 9.83 -13.64 0.10
CA ALA A 136 9.94 -14.06 -1.30
C ALA A 136 11.29 -13.68 -1.91
N ALA A 137 11.73 -12.41 -1.78
CA ALA A 137 12.99 -11.96 -2.33
C ALA A 137 14.19 -12.51 -1.56
N HIS A 138 14.11 -12.47 -0.21
CA HIS A 138 15.10 -13.06 0.68
C HIS A 138 14.38 -13.69 1.89
N PRO A 139 14.11 -15.02 1.87
CA PRO A 139 13.49 -15.70 2.99
C PRO A 139 14.37 -15.67 4.24
N VAL A 140 14.05 -14.78 5.17
CA VAL A 140 14.80 -14.59 6.41
C VAL A 140 14.67 -15.81 7.30
N SER A 141 15.82 -16.31 7.77
CA SER A 141 15.93 -17.48 8.63
C SER A 141 16.29 -17.11 10.08
N ALA A 142 15.91 -17.96 11.04
CA ALA A 142 16.28 -17.77 12.43
C ALA A 142 17.82 -17.78 12.61
N GLY A 143 18.34 -16.85 13.39
CA GLY A 143 19.76 -16.69 13.63
C GLY A 143 20.53 -15.96 12.52
N GLU A 144 19.88 -15.58 11.43
CA GLU A 144 20.48 -14.82 10.35
C GLU A 144 20.65 -13.34 10.74
N THR A 145 21.75 -12.73 10.29
CA THR A 145 21.99 -11.28 10.41
C THR A 145 21.67 -10.61 9.08
N ILE A 146 20.69 -9.72 9.06
CA ILE A 146 20.28 -8.98 7.87
C ILE A 146 20.49 -7.49 8.02
N LEU A 147 20.71 -6.80 6.92
CA LEU A 147 20.75 -5.34 6.85
C LEU A 147 19.43 -4.81 6.29
N ILE A 148 18.75 -3.96 7.03
CA ILE A 148 17.54 -3.28 6.59
C ILE A 148 17.84 -1.79 6.43
N GLN A 149 17.83 -1.29 5.19
CA GLN A 149 17.98 0.13 4.92
C GLN A 149 16.69 0.88 5.25
N ALA A 150 16.81 2.16 5.64
CA ALA A 150 15.69 3.00 6.04
C ALA A 150 14.79 2.33 7.11
N ALA A 151 15.38 1.73 8.12
CA ALA A 151 14.70 0.95 9.16
C ALA A 151 13.60 1.74 9.92
N ALA A 152 13.74 3.06 10.02
CA ALA A 152 12.75 3.97 10.63
C ALA A 152 11.61 4.37 9.65
N GLY A 153 11.68 3.99 8.38
CA GLY A 153 10.60 4.22 7.42
C GLY A 153 9.47 3.20 7.56
N GLY A 154 8.33 3.47 6.92
CA GLY A 154 7.12 2.64 7.07
C GLY A 154 7.34 1.16 6.74
N VAL A 155 8.03 0.83 5.65
CA VAL A 155 8.41 -0.56 5.31
C VAL A 155 9.43 -1.10 6.30
N GLY A 156 10.46 -0.29 6.63
CA GLY A 156 11.55 -0.69 7.51
C GLY A 156 11.07 -1.07 8.92
N LEU A 157 10.15 -0.31 9.50
CA LEU A 157 9.55 -0.60 10.80
C LEU A 157 8.85 -1.96 10.82
N ILE A 158 8.07 -2.28 9.78
CA ILE A 158 7.39 -3.57 9.66
C ILE A 158 8.42 -4.69 9.47
N MET A 159 9.39 -4.48 8.60
CA MET A 159 10.47 -5.46 8.37
C MET A 159 11.25 -5.77 9.64
N CYS A 160 11.62 -4.75 10.43
CA CYS A 160 12.33 -4.93 11.69
C CYS A 160 11.56 -5.79 12.69
N GLN A 161 10.26 -5.49 12.87
CA GLN A 161 9.40 -6.26 13.77
C GLN A 161 9.23 -7.71 13.28
N TRP A 162 8.99 -7.88 12.00
CA TRP A 162 8.77 -9.19 11.42
C TRP A 162 10.04 -10.05 11.41
N ALA A 163 11.19 -9.48 11.01
CA ALA A 163 12.46 -10.17 11.04
C ALA A 163 12.84 -10.61 12.47
N ARG A 164 12.57 -9.75 13.48
CA ARG A 164 12.73 -10.12 14.88
C ARG A 164 11.85 -11.31 15.27
N HIS A 165 10.57 -11.31 14.84
CA HIS A 165 9.65 -12.43 15.08
C HIS A 165 10.13 -13.72 14.41
N LEU A 166 10.76 -13.64 13.25
CA LEU A 166 11.40 -14.77 12.56
C LEU A 166 12.72 -15.23 13.22
N GLY A 167 13.18 -14.57 14.27
CA GLY A 167 14.39 -14.93 15.00
C GLY A 167 15.69 -14.41 14.39
N ALA A 168 15.63 -13.36 13.55
CA ALA A 168 16.83 -12.68 13.08
C ALA A 168 17.66 -12.13 14.27
N ARG A 169 18.99 -12.16 14.15
CA ARG A 169 19.89 -11.75 15.20
C ARG A 169 19.94 -10.23 15.38
N ARG A 170 20.21 -9.81 16.61
CA ARG A 170 20.52 -8.40 16.91
C ARG A 170 21.90 -8.06 16.39
N ALA A 171 21.99 -7.20 15.40
CA ALA A 171 23.25 -6.74 14.79
C ALA A 171 24.26 -6.18 15.79
N HIS A 172 23.83 -5.58 16.90
CA HIS A 172 24.70 -4.99 17.91
C HIS A 172 25.64 -6.02 18.58
N ARG A 173 25.13 -7.22 18.92
CA ARG A 173 25.95 -8.30 19.49
C ARG A 173 27.01 -8.78 18.48
N ASP A 174 26.66 -8.83 17.20
CA ASP A 174 27.57 -9.30 16.17
C ASP A 174 28.62 -8.25 15.81
N LEU A 175 28.32 -6.95 15.94
CA LEU A 175 29.28 -5.85 15.87
C LEU A 175 30.33 -5.94 16.98
N GLU A 176 29.93 -6.10 18.24
CA GLU A 176 30.83 -6.27 19.37
C GLU A 176 31.75 -7.49 19.19
N ALA A 177 31.17 -8.57 18.67
CA ALA A 177 31.92 -9.81 18.40
C ALA A 177 32.74 -9.75 17.09
N ARG A 178 32.73 -8.62 16.35
CA ARG A 178 33.40 -8.43 15.03
C ARG A 178 33.01 -9.49 13.99
N ARG A 179 31.76 -9.96 14.02
CA ARG A 179 31.21 -10.99 13.11
C ARG A 179 30.37 -10.44 11.96
N THR A 180 30.24 -9.12 11.87
CA THR A 180 29.49 -8.46 10.81
C THR A 180 30.41 -7.91 9.74
N VAL A 181 29.98 -8.00 8.50
CA VAL A 181 30.62 -7.38 7.33
C VAL A 181 29.65 -6.32 6.78
N GLY A 182 30.10 -5.06 6.69
CA GLY A 182 29.29 -3.92 6.27
C GLY A 182 28.57 -3.21 7.43
N SER A 183 27.58 -2.38 7.08
CA SER A 183 26.80 -1.63 8.07
C SER A 183 25.73 -2.50 8.71
N SER A 184 25.65 -2.47 10.03
CA SER A 184 24.64 -3.20 10.80
C SER A 184 23.59 -2.25 11.36
N ILE A 185 22.36 -2.72 11.51
CA ILE A 185 21.27 -1.98 12.13
C ILE A 185 20.75 -2.71 13.37
N LEU A 186 20.27 -1.94 14.33
CA LEU A 186 19.54 -2.46 15.47
C LEU A 186 18.10 -2.76 15.08
N LEU A 187 17.64 -3.96 15.40
CA LEU A 187 16.22 -4.28 15.40
C LEU A 187 15.67 -3.96 16.79
N PRO A 188 14.69 -3.05 16.92
CA PRO A 188 14.11 -2.63 18.19
C PRO A 188 13.37 -3.76 18.92
#